data_da8647318f4cbbc150f932d58d33d9c8
#
_entry.id   da8647318f4cbbc150f932d58d33d9c8
#
_cell.length_a   1.000
_cell.length_b   1.000
_cell.length_c   1.000
_cell.angle_alpha   90.00
_cell.angle_beta   90.00
_cell.angle_gamma   90.00
#
_symmetry.space_group_name_H-M   'P 1'
#
loop_
_entity.id
_entity.type
_entity.pdbx_description
1 polymer ?
#
loop_
_entity_poly.entity_id
_entity_poly.type
_entity_poly.pdbx_seq_one_letter_code
_entity_poly.pdbx_strand_id
1 'polypeptide(L)'
;MTHTTIENLVIGGGPAGSMLGIRLADAGREVMLLEKEQTAQHKVCGEFLSREAVEYLEHAGISPCALGAVPIDRVRLSSGKSLVESLLPFRALSLSRHVLDEAMLHRAHDAGCDVRRGACVGELEREGGGWRIELRGGATLRAQTVFLATGKHDLRGWARGCGVQSDLIGFKLHWRLRPAQTELLRGVMELFLFPGGYGGLALVEGEVANLCLVVQRRRLQAAAGWTNLLEAMRLGNRHLHECLIGGEPLWERPLAISPVPYGYLVGETRGVWCVGDQAAVIPSFTGDGMSIAMHSAALAAQMHLEGRSVDEFNRTLQAQLHTGLQIATTLSRGLVTDLGRSLAPLASAIFPGGMRWIAAATRIPEGALAESGTLRATAPG
;
A
#
# COMPACT_ATOMS: atom_id res chain seq x y z
N MET A 1 -0.97 -41.44 1.47
CA MET A 1 -0.03 -40.31 1.63
C MET A 1 -0.57 -39.43 2.73
N THR A 2 0.11 -39.37 3.86
CA THR A 2 -0.25 -38.48 4.97
C THR A 2 -0.03 -37.04 4.50
N HIS A 3 -1.11 -36.33 4.15
CA HIS A 3 -1.05 -34.91 3.85
C HIS A 3 -0.69 -34.19 5.14
N THR A 4 0.54 -33.72 5.27
CA THR A 4 0.97 -32.86 6.38
C THR A 4 0.11 -31.60 6.36
N THR A 5 -0.63 -31.32 7.42
CA THR A 5 -1.44 -30.11 7.54
C THR A 5 -0.53 -28.97 7.95
N ILE A 6 -0.46 -27.91 7.15
CA ILE A 6 0.31 -26.70 7.40
C ILE A 6 -0.30 -25.97 8.62
N GLU A 7 0.51 -25.56 9.57
CA GLU A 7 0.02 -24.82 10.72
C GLU A 7 -0.52 -23.44 10.31
N ASN A 8 0.31 -22.65 9.64
CA ASN A 8 -0.01 -21.28 9.22
C ASN A 8 0.25 -21.10 7.72
N LEU A 9 -0.78 -20.80 6.95
CA LEU A 9 -0.68 -20.54 5.52
C LEU A 9 -0.96 -19.06 5.21
N VAL A 10 -0.01 -18.40 4.56
CA VAL A 10 -0.12 -17.01 4.10
C VAL A 10 -0.31 -17.00 2.59
N ILE A 11 -1.38 -16.35 2.10
CA ILE A 11 -1.68 -16.23 0.67
C ILE A 11 -1.38 -14.81 0.20
N GLY A 12 -0.27 -14.65 -0.53
CA GLY A 12 0.25 -13.39 -1.07
C GLY A 12 1.53 -12.93 -0.40
N GLY A 13 2.58 -12.68 -1.19
CA GLY A 13 3.94 -12.31 -0.78
C GLY A 13 4.24 -10.79 -0.85
N GLY A 14 3.23 -9.94 -0.79
CA GLY A 14 3.43 -8.49 -0.66
C GLY A 14 3.82 -8.08 0.77
N PRO A 15 3.91 -6.75 1.08
CA PRO A 15 4.37 -6.27 2.39
C PRO A 15 3.62 -6.86 3.59
N ALA A 16 2.30 -7.03 3.48
CA ALA A 16 1.51 -7.63 4.56
C ALA A 16 1.85 -9.11 4.75
N GLY A 17 1.85 -9.90 3.68
CA GLY A 17 2.11 -11.35 3.79
C GLY A 17 3.53 -11.66 4.21
N SER A 18 4.52 -10.94 3.64
CA SER A 18 5.93 -11.11 4.03
C SER A 18 6.17 -10.70 5.48
N MET A 19 5.61 -9.57 5.95
CA MET A 19 5.71 -9.14 7.34
C MET A 19 5.10 -10.18 8.30
N LEU A 20 3.93 -10.72 7.94
CA LEU A 20 3.28 -11.79 8.72
C LEU A 20 4.14 -13.05 8.78
N GLY A 21 4.67 -13.49 7.62
CA GLY A 21 5.58 -14.64 7.52
C GLY A 21 6.82 -14.47 8.39
N ILE A 22 7.47 -13.30 8.33
CA ILE A 22 8.62 -12.95 9.18
C ILE A 22 8.25 -13.08 10.67
N ARG A 23 7.16 -12.43 11.09
CA ARG A 23 6.76 -12.38 12.51
C ARG A 23 6.43 -13.77 13.08
N LEU A 24 5.72 -14.60 12.33
CA LEU A 24 5.37 -15.95 12.77
C LEU A 24 6.59 -16.87 12.76
N ALA A 25 7.45 -16.79 11.75
CA ALA A 25 8.67 -17.59 11.66
C ALA A 25 9.69 -17.19 12.75
N ASP A 26 9.90 -15.90 13.00
CA ASP A 26 10.76 -15.40 14.10
C ASP A 26 10.24 -15.83 15.48
N ALA A 27 8.93 -16.10 15.62
CA ALA A 27 8.32 -16.68 16.81
C ALA A 27 8.39 -18.23 16.85
N GLY A 28 9.10 -18.88 15.93
CA GLY A 28 9.30 -20.32 15.87
C GLY A 28 8.08 -21.11 15.37
N ARG A 29 7.12 -20.48 14.68
CA ARG A 29 5.95 -21.18 14.13
C ARG A 29 6.22 -21.70 12.73
N GLU A 30 5.60 -22.83 12.38
CA GLU A 30 5.59 -23.32 11.01
C GLU A 30 4.75 -22.40 10.12
N VAL A 31 5.35 -21.85 9.06
CA VAL A 31 4.69 -20.91 8.14
C VAL A 31 5.02 -21.27 6.70
N MET A 32 3.99 -21.39 5.87
CA MET A 32 4.12 -21.45 4.42
C MET A 32 3.52 -20.18 3.82
N LEU A 33 4.26 -19.52 2.91
CA LEU A 33 3.83 -18.34 2.19
C LEU A 33 3.74 -18.65 0.70
N LEU A 34 2.57 -18.43 0.09
CA LEU A 34 2.33 -18.63 -1.33
C LEU A 34 2.32 -17.29 -2.06
N GLU A 35 3.26 -17.09 -2.99
CA GLU A 35 3.27 -15.94 -3.90
C GLU A 35 2.99 -16.42 -5.33
N LYS A 36 2.04 -15.79 -6.01
CA LYS A 36 1.63 -16.18 -7.38
C LYS A 36 2.69 -15.87 -8.44
N GLU A 37 3.51 -14.84 -8.21
CA GLU A 37 4.54 -14.43 -9.15
C GLU A 37 5.83 -15.20 -8.92
N GLN A 38 6.48 -15.60 -10.00
CA GLN A 38 7.80 -16.28 -9.95
C GLN A 38 8.93 -15.31 -9.57
N THR A 39 8.83 -14.08 -10.04
CA THR A 39 9.86 -13.04 -9.88
C THR A 39 9.25 -11.75 -9.33
N ALA A 40 10.10 -10.85 -8.85
CA ALA A 40 9.69 -9.53 -8.40
C ALA A 40 8.89 -8.78 -9.49
N GLN A 41 7.82 -8.12 -9.08
CA GLN A 41 6.91 -7.39 -9.97
C GLN A 41 6.67 -5.97 -9.49
N HIS A 42 6.59 -5.04 -10.43
CA HIS A 42 6.04 -3.73 -10.11
C HIS A 42 4.54 -3.82 -9.81
N LYS A 43 4.08 -3.07 -8.83
CA LYS A 43 2.67 -3.02 -8.40
C LYS A 43 2.15 -1.59 -8.47
N VAL A 44 0.85 -1.39 -8.69
CA VAL A 44 0.22 -0.06 -8.62
C VAL A 44 0.29 0.45 -7.18
N CYS A 45 1.23 1.36 -6.93
CA CYS A 45 1.57 1.90 -5.61
C CYS A 45 2.30 3.24 -5.77
N GLY A 46 2.08 4.18 -4.84
CA GLY A 46 2.85 5.43 -4.75
C GLY A 46 4.30 5.23 -4.29
N GLU A 47 4.63 4.04 -3.76
CA GLU A 47 5.99 3.67 -3.32
C GLU A 47 6.57 4.57 -2.22
N PHE A 48 5.69 5.18 -1.45
CA PHE A 48 6.00 6.04 -0.32
C PHE A 48 6.00 5.23 0.98
N LEU A 49 7.11 5.25 1.69
CA LEU A 49 7.30 4.65 3.00
C LEU A 49 7.21 5.75 4.07
N SER A 50 6.15 5.72 4.85
CA SER A 50 5.99 6.60 6.00
C SER A 50 6.96 6.21 7.12
N ARG A 51 7.06 7.05 8.16
CA ARG A 51 7.86 6.75 9.37
C ARG A 51 7.52 5.36 9.91
N GLU A 52 6.24 5.06 10.09
CA GLU A 52 5.77 3.79 10.65
C GLU A 52 6.15 2.60 9.75
N ALA A 53 6.06 2.78 8.42
CA ALA A 53 6.48 1.75 7.48
C ALA A 53 7.99 1.46 7.59
N VAL A 54 8.80 2.51 7.73
CA VAL A 54 10.26 2.39 7.94
C VAL A 54 10.54 1.67 9.26
N GLU A 55 9.89 2.06 10.35
CA GLU A 55 10.02 1.43 11.67
C GLU A 55 9.68 -0.08 11.62
N TYR A 56 8.58 -0.47 10.96
CA TYR A 56 8.24 -1.90 10.77
C TYR A 56 9.31 -2.67 10.00
N LEU A 57 9.88 -2.08 8.96
CA LEU A 57 10.94 -2.71 8.15
C LEU A 57 12.23 -2.87 8.95
N GLU A 58 12.66 -1.83 9.65
CA GLU A 58 13.87 -1.86 10.48
C GLU A 58 13.75 -2.89 11.61
N HIS A 59 12.61 -2.98 12.29
CA HIS A 59 12.35 -4.01 13.30
C HIS A 59 12.31 -5.43 12.72
N ALA A 60 11.98 -5.57 11.44
CA ALA A 60 12.07 -6.84 10.73
C ALA A 60 13.49 -7.14 10.22
N GLY A 61 14.47 -6.27 10.50
CA GLY A 61 15.86 -6.42 10.05
C GLY A 61 16.08 -5.98 8.60
N ILE A 62 15.18 -5.19 8.03
CA ILE A 62 15.28 -4.68 6.66
C ILE A 62 15.58 -3.19 6.71
N SER A 63 16.74 -2.75 6.17
CA SER A 63 17.09 -1.35 6.05
C SER A 63 16.66 -0.80 4.67
N PRO A 64 15.63 0.04 4.56
CA PRO A 64 15.24 0.62 3.28
C PRO A 64 16.36 1.46 2.65
N CYS A 65 17.17 2.15 3.48
CA CYS A 65 18.29 2.94 2.99
C CYS A 65 19.38 2.07 2.33
N ALA A 66 19.65 0.88 2.88
CA ALA A 66 20.59 -0.07 2.27
C ALA A 66 20.08 -0.63 0.93
N LEU A 67 18.77 -0.62 0.72
CA LEU A 67 18.12 -0.99 -0.54
C LEU A 67 18.05 0.16 -1.56
N GLY A 68 18.60 1.33 -1.23
CA GLY A 68 18.63 2.50 -2.10
C GLY A 68 17.40 3.40 -2.00
N ALA A 69 16.62 3.30 -0.92
CA ALA A 69 15.44 4.16 -0.72
C ALA A 69 15.82 5.65 -0.73
N VAL A 70 15.02 6.45 -1.41
CA VAL A 70 15.22 7.90 -1.60
C VAL A 70 14.53 8.66 -0.47
N PRO A 71 15.20 9.57 0.23
CA PRO A 71 14.59 10.38 1.29
C PRO A 71 13.57 11.38 0.74
N ILE A 72 12.49 11.58 1.50
CA ILE A 72 11.43 12.57 1.25
C ILE A 72 11.21 13.36 2.53
N ASP A 73 11.35 14.68 2.47
CA ASP A 73 11.13 15.61 3.59
C ASP A 73 10.09 16.69 3.29
N ARG A 74 9.65 16.81 2.04
CA ARG A 74 8.70 17.81 1.57
C ARG A 74 7.58 17.18 0.75
N VAL A 75 6.42 17.84 0.79
CA VAL A 75 5.30 17.57 -0.08
C VAL A 75 4.92 18.85 -0.84
N ARG A 76 4.70 18.72 -2.15
CA ARG A 76 4.16 19.78 -2.98
C ARG A 76 2.79 19.38 -3.49
N LEU A 77 1.85 20.30 -3.39
CA LEU A 77 0.50 20.16 -3.95
C LEU A 77 0.34 21.10 -5.13
N SER A 78 0.08 20.55 -6.31
CA SER A 78 -0.15 21.34 -7.52
C SER A 78 -1.53 21.12 -8.13
N SER A 79 -2.14 22.19 -8.64
CA SER A 79 -3.41 22.17 -9.37
C SER A 79 -3.47 23.35 -10.34
N GLY A 80 -3.61 23.10 -11.63
CA GLY A 80 -3.59 24.14 -12.64
C GLY A 80 -2.27 24.91 -12.66
N LYS A 81 -2.31 26.18 -12.23
CA LYS A 81 -1.12 27.05 -12.09
C LYS A 81 -0.66 27.19 -10.64
N SER A 82 -1.43 26.69 -9.69
CA SER A 82 -1.15 26.80 -8.27
C SER A 82 -0.16 25.73 -7.82
N LEU A 83 0.79 26.12 -6.97
CA LEU A 83 1.78 25.25 -6.33
C LEU A 83 1.93 25.68 -4.88
N VAL A 84 1.80 24.72 -3.95
CA VAL A 84 2.01 24.94 -2.51
C VAL A 84 2.96 23.87 -2.00
N GLU A 85 3.97 24.27 -1.24
CA GLU A 85 4.94 23.36 -0.63
C GLU A 85 4.82 23.38 0.89
N SER A 86 5.02 22.24 1.52
CA SER A 86 5.08 22.08 2.97
C SER A 86 6.12 21.04 3.36
N LEU A 87 6.79 21.26 4.48
CA LEU A 87 7.63 20.23 5.09
C LEU A 87 6.74 19.11 5.65
N LEU A 88 7.16 17.87 5.49
CA LEU A 88 6.56 16.75 6.20
C LEU A 88 6.91 16.84 7.70
N PRO A 89 6.00 16.44 8.61
CA PRO A 89 6.28 16.42 10.05
C PRO A 89 7.24 15.29 10.47
N PHE A 90 7.67 14.47 9.54
CA PHE A 90 8.56 13.32 9.73
C PHE A 90 9.36 13.09 8.45
N ARG A 91 10.45 12.35 8.55
CA ARG A 91 11.21 11.87 7.40
C ARG A 91 10.53 10.64 6.82
N ALA A 92 10.22 10.67 5.54
CA ALA A 92 9.72 9.55 4.77
C ALA A 92 10.80 9.05 3.80
N LEU A 93 10.56 7.88 3.22
CA LEU A 93 11.40 7.30 2.17
C LEU A 93 10.53 6.91 0.97
N SER A 94 11.15 6.76 -0.19
CA SER A 94 10.53 6.17 -1.37
C SER A 94 11.37 5.01 -1.86
N LEU A 95 10.72 3.86 -2.11
CA LEU A 95 11.39 2.65 -2.59
C LEU A 95 10.39 1.86 -3.45
N SER A 96 10.84 1.36 -4.60
CA SER A 96 9.95 0.62 -5.48
C SER A 96 9.45 -0.67 -4.81
N ARG A 97 8.21 -1.05 -5.13
CA ARG A 97 7.64 -2.32 -4.70
C ARG A 97 8.40 -3.51 -5.29
N HIS A 98 9.07 -3.32 -6.42
CA HIS A 98 9.92 -4.34 -7.03
C HIS A 98 11.10 -4.71 -6.11
N VAL A 99 11.78 -3.73 -5.55
CA VAL A 99 12.89 -3.92 -4.62
C VAL A 99 12.40 -4.31 -3.23
N LEU A 100 11.41 -3.60 -2.70
CA LEU A 100 10.89 -3.80 -1.35
C LEU A 100 10.30 -5.20 -1.16
N ASP A 101 9.38 -5.62 -2.06
CA ASP A 101 8.69 -6.91 -1.93
C ASP A 101 9.69 -8.06 -1.99
N GLU A 102 10.71 -7.96 -2.85
CA GLU A 102 11.77 -8.97 -2.97
C GLU A 102 12.58 -9.07 -1.69
N ALA A 103 13.03 -7.95 -1.14
CA ALA A 103 13.79 -7.93 0.11
C ALA A 103 12.98 -8.50 1.28
N MET A 104 11.68 -8.20 1.35
CA MET A 104 10.79 -8.74 2.39
C MET A 104 10.55 -10.24 2.23
N LEU A 105 10.40 -10.77 1.01
CA LEU A 105 10.28 -12.21 0.76
C LEU A 105 11.55 -12.96 1.11
N HIS A 106 12.73 -12.41 0.76
CA HIS A 106 14.01 -12.97 1.18
C HIS A 106 14.13 -13.03 2.70
N ARG A 107 13.80 -11.94 3.40
CA ARG A 107 13.85 -11.92 4.87
C ARG A 107 12.86 -12.91 5.49
N ALA A 108 11.68 -13.11 4.89
CA ALA A 108 10.73 -14.13 5.35
C ALA A 108 11.32 -15.54 5.20
N HIS A 109 11.95 -15.83 4.07
CA HIS A 109 12.67 -17.10 3.87
C HIS A 109 13.79 -17.29 4.88
N ASP A 110 14.62 -16.28 5.12
CA ASP A 110 15.74 -16.33 6.07
C ASP A 110 15.26 -16.49 7.53
N ALA A 111 14.03 -16.05 7.84
CA ALA A 111 13.38 -16.31 9.11
C ALA A 111 12.91 -17.77 9.29
N GLY A 112 12.92 -18.57 8.22
CA GLY A 112 12.46 -19.96 8.22
C GLY A 112 11.05 -20.17 7.64
N CYS A 113 10.45 -19.14 7.02
CA CYS A 113 9.19 -19.30 6.29
C CYS A 113 9.39 -20.11 5.00
N ASP A 114 8.56 -21.13 4.73
CA ASP A 114 8.53 -21.87 3.45
C ASP A 114 7.88 -20.97 2.37
N VAL A 115 8.70 -20.20 1.66
CA VAL A 115 8.25 -19.27 0.61
C VAL A 115 8.14 -19.99 -0.73
N ARG A 116 6.92 -20.16 -1.23
CA ARG A 116 6.62 -20.81 -2.52
C ARG A 116 6.16 -19.80 -3.55
N ARG A 117 7.01 -19.55 -4.54
CA ARG A 117 6.72 -18.67 -5.68
C ARG A 117 6.04 -19.43 -6.81
N GLY A 118 5.29 -18.70 -7.66
CA GLY A 118 4.49 -19.28 -8.75
C GLY A 118 3.28 -20.07 -8.28
N ALA A 119 2.97 -20.00 -6.98
CA ALA A 119 1.88 -20.74 -6.36
C ALA A 119 0.60 -19.89 -6.32
N CYS A 120 -0.24 -20.03 -7.34
CA CYS A 120 -1.49 -19.29 -7.44
C CYS A 120 -2.64 -20.08 -6.83
N VAL A 121 -3.24 -19.57 -5.78
CA VAL A 121 -4.43 -20.17 -5.16
C VAL A 121 -5.65 -19.94 -6.06
N GLY A 122 -6.38 -21.02 -6.37
CA GLY A 122 -7.62 -21.01 -7.13
C GLY A 122 -8.85 -21.00 -6.26
N GLU A 123 -8.87 -21.87 -5.24
CA GLU A 123 -10.00 -22.00 -4.31
C GLU A 123 -9.52 -22.12 -2.86
N LEU A 124 -10.35 -21.64 -1.95
CA LEU A 124 -10.15 -21.72 -0.50
C LEU A 124 -11.48 -22.08 0.16
N GLU A 125 -11.53 -23.21 0.83
CA GLU A 125 -12.74 -23.72 1.46
C GLU A 125 -12.48 -24.20 2.89
N ARG A 126 -13.51 -24.11 3.74
CA ARG A 126 -13.49 -24.67 5.07
C ARG A 126 -13.65 -26.19 4.99
N GLU A 127 -12.75 -26.95 5.65
CA GLU A 127 -12.83 -28.40 5.68
C GLU A 127 -12.36 -28.95 7.05
N GLY A 128 -13.20 -29.71 7.74
CA GLY A 128 -12.80 -30.49 8.92
C GLY A 128 -12.14 -29.68 10.06
N GLY A 129 -12.61 -28.48 10.32
CA GLY A 129 -12.01 -27.59 11.35
C GLY A 129 -10.80 -26.77 10.87
N GLY A 130 -10.26 -27.05 9.68
CA GLY A 130 -9.20 -26.31 9.00
C GLY A 130 -9.64 -25.79 7.63
N TRP A 131 -8.70 -25.77 6.70
CA TRP A 131 -8.85 -25.21 5.37
C TRP A 131 -8.30 -26.14 4.31
N ARG A 132 -9.02 -26.27 3.19
CA ARG A 132 -8.59 -26.89 1.95
C ARG A 132 -8.27 -25.79 0.95
N ILE A 133 -7.08 -25.86 0.35
CA ILE A 133 -6.58 -24.87 -0.60
C ILE A 133 -6.25 -25.58 -1.90
N GLU A 134 -6.90 -25.18 -2.98
CA GLU A 134 -6.59 -25.64 -4.34
C GLU A 134 -5.70 -24.65 -5.08
N LEU A 135 -4.54 -25.10 -5.55
CA LEU A 135 -3.68 -24.31 -6.43
C LEU A 135 -4.14 -24.46 -7.89
N ARG A 136 -3.98 -23.43 -8.70
CA ARG A 136 -4.33 -23.48 -10.14
C ARG A 136 -3.61 -24.56 -10.93
N GLY A 137 -2.54 -25.13 -10.41
CA GLY A 137 -1.82 -26.28 -10.97
C GLY A 137 -2.39 -27.65 -10.58
N GLY A 138 -3.53 -27.69 -9.87
CA GLY A 138 -4.22 -28.93 -9.43
C GLY A 138 -3.70 -29.51 -8.11
N ALA A 139 -2.65 -28.96 -7.51
CA ALA A 139 -2.20 -29.39 -6.19
C ALA A 139 -3.15 -28.91 -5.09
N THR A 140 -3.40 -29.78 -4.09
CA THR A 140 -4.23 -29.45 -2.94
C THR A 140 -3.36 -29.38 -1.67
N LEU A 141 -3.54 -28.34 -0.88
CA LEU A 141 -2.92 -28.15 0.43
C LEU A 141 -4.00 -28.15 1.52
N ARG A 142 -3.60 -28.47 2.76
CA ARG A 142 -4.43 -28.31 3.94
C ARG A 142 -3.71 -27.45 4.97
N ALA A 143 -4.47 -26.55 5.61
CA ALA A 143 -3.92 -25.65 6.62
C ALA A 143 -4.87 -25.56 7.84
N GLN A 144 -4.28 -25.35 9.02
CA GLN A 144 -5.07 -25.06 10.24
C GLN A 144 -5.55 -23.60 10.23
N THR A 145 -4.64 -22.67 9.94
CA THR A 145 -4.93 -21.24 9.89
C THR A 145 -4.56 -20.68 8.51
N VAL A 146 -5.42 -19.79 7.98
CA VAL A 146 -5.18 -19.09 6.71
C VAL A 146 -5.20 -17.59 6.93
N PHE A 147 -4.19 -16.93 6.36
CA PHE A 147 -4.05 -15.47 6.30
C PHE A 147 -4.13 -15.01 4.85
N LEU A 148 -5.08 -14.13 4.56
CA LEU A 148 -5.31 -13.59 3.21
C LEU A 148 -4.63 -12.24 3.08
N ALA A 149 -3.54 -12.19 2.30
CA ALA A 149 -2.67 -11.05 2.07
C ALA A 149 -2.53 -10.71 0.56
N THR A 150 -3.56 -11.01 -0.24
CA THR A 150 -3.53 -10.89 -1.71
C THR A 150 -3.56 -9.44 -2.22
N GLY A 151 -3.54 -8.46 -1.32
CA GLY A 151 -3.47 -7.03 -1.65
C GLY A 151 -4.73 -6.59 -2.41
N LYS A 152 -4.54 -5.90 -3.53
CA LYS A 152 -5.64 -5.35 -4.35
C LYS A 152 -6.43 -6.39 -5.15
N HIS A 153 -6.01 -7.66 -5.15
CA HIS A 153 -6.67 -8.73 -5.89
C HIS A 153 -7.48 -9.63 -4.96
N ASP A 154 -8.76 -9.77 -5.23
CA ASP A 154 -9.62 -10.65 -4.48
C ASP A 154 -9.42 -12.12 -4.90
N LEU A 155 -9.45 -13.02 -3.92
CA LEU A 155 -9.52 -14.45 -4.19
C LEU A 155 -10.99 -14.80 -4.52
N ARG A 156 -11.17 -15.72 -5.47
CA ARG A 156 -12.52 -16.20 -5.86
C ARG A 156 -13.29 -16.72 -4.64
N GLY A 157 -14.51 -16.24 -4.45
CA GLY A 157 -15.35 -16.56 -3.28
C GLY A 157 -15.04 -15.75 -2.02
N TRP A 158 -13.98 -14.87 -2.06
CA TRP A 158 -13.51 -14.06 -0.94
C TRP A 158 -13.39 -12.58 -1.32
N ALA A 159 -14.33 -12.10 -2.14
CA ALA A 159 -14.33 -10.71 -2.56
C ALA A 159 -14.61 -9.78 -1.36
N ARG A 160 -13.82 -8.68 -1.31
CA ARG A 160 -14.04 -7.59 -0.37
C ARG A 160 -15.33 -6.82 -0.69
N GLY A 161 -15.86 -6.08 0.28
CA GLY A 161 -16.89 -5.08 0.04
C GLY A 161 -16.38 -3.93 -0.86
N CYS A 162 -17.31 -3.21 -1.47
CA CYS A 162 -16.99 -2.14 -2.44
C CYS A 162 -16.26 -0.93 -1.81
N GLY A 163 -16.16 -0.83 -0.48
CA GLY A 163 -15.68 0.38 0.19
C GLY A 163 -16.68 1.54 0.05
N VAL A 164 -16.21 2.75 0.37
CA VAL A 164 -17.02 3.99 0.32
C VAL A 164 -16.85 4.71 -1.02
N GLN A 165 -15.69 4.56 -1.66
CA GLN A 165 -15.38 5.14 -2.97
C GLN A 165 -14.75 4.05 -3.86
N SER A 166 -15.51 3.57 -4.87
CA SER A 166 -15.14 2.42 -5.71
C SER A 166 -15.16 2.71 -7.21
N ASP A 167 -15.39 3.96 -7.61
CA ASP A 167 -15.43 4.42 -9.01
C ASP A 167 -14.05 4.78 -9.59
N LEU A 168 -12.98 4.52 -8.82
CA LEU A 168 -11.62 4.87 -9.19
C LEU A 168 -10.87 3.72 -9.87
N ILE A 169 -10.02 4.12 -10.82
CA ILE A 169 -9.00 3.27 -11.46
C ILE A 169 -7.64 3.81 -11.07
N GLY A 170 -6.76 2.94 -10.58
CA GLY A 170 -5.37 3.29 -10.28
C GLY A 170 -4.45 2.99 -11.45
N PHE A 171 -3.51 3.89 -11.72
CA PHE A 171 -2.45 3.73 -12.72
C PHE A 171 -1.09 3.97 -12.12
N LYS A 172 -0.08 3.30 -12.68
CA LYS A 172 1.33 3.50 -12.34
C LYS A 172 2.19 3.42 -13.59
N LEU A 173 3.16 4.32 -13.67
CA LEU A 173 4.17 4.33 -14.73
C LEU A 173 5.49 4.89 -14.18
N HIS A 174 6.60 4.22 -14.47
CA HIS A 174 7.93 4.73 -14.17
C HIS A 174 8.47 5.58 -15.34
N TRP A 175 9.26 6.60 -14.99
CA TRP A 175 9.82 7.56 -15.92
C TRP A 175 11.31 7.71 -15.71
N ARG A 176 12.06 7.83 -16.79
CA ARG A 176 13.41 8.38 -16.82
C ARG A 176 13.31 9.87 -17.11
N LEU A 177 13.69 10.67 -16.14
CA LEU A 177 13.66 12.12 -16.26
C LEU A 177 15.00 12.66 -16.77
N ARG A 178 15.01 13.91 -17.23
CA ARG A 178 16.26 14.64 -17.48
C ARG A 178 16.87 15.07 -16.13
N PRO A 179 18.18 15.33 -16.06
CA PRO A 179 18.85 15.69 -14.79
C PRO A 179 18.20 16.89 -14.08
N ALA A 180 17.77 17.92 -14.81
CA ALA A 180 17.10 19.08 -14.21
C ALA A 180 15.74 18.73 -13.56
N GLN A 181 14.96 17.83 -14.16
CA GLN A 181 13.68 17.37 -13.59
C GLN A 181 13.89 16.40 -12.43
N THR A 182 14.92 15.57 -12.50
CA THR A 182 15.33 14.71 -11.37
C THR A 182 15.66 15.57 -10.15
N GLU A 183 16.45 16.64 -10.34
CA GLU A 183 16.81 17.57 -9.26
C GLU A 183 15.59 18.26 -8.64
N LEU A 184 14.58 18.65 -9.45
CA LEU A 184 13.32 19.20 -8.96
C LEU A 184 12.58 18.27 -8.01
N LEU A 185 12.73 16.95 -8.16
CA LEU A 185 12.03 15.94 -7.37
C LEU A 185 12.84 15.45 -6.15
N ARG A 186 14.11 15.89 -5.96
CA ARG A 186 14.91 15.45 -4.80
C ARG A 186 14.29 15.88 -3.49
N GLY A 187 14.03 14.89 -2.62
CA GLY A 187 13.44 15.10 -1.30
C GLY A 187 11.95 15.45 -1.31
N VAL A 188 11.27 15.31 -2.47
CA VAL A 188 9.90 15.80 -2.63
C VAL A 188 8.95 14.68 -3.03
N MET A 189 7.77 14.63 -2.38
CA MET A 189 6.58 13.97 -2.89
C MET A 189 5.70 15.03 -3.57
N GLU A 190 5.59 14.96 -4.89
CA GLU A 190 4.64 15.77 -5.63
C GLU A 190 3.24 15.14 -5.55
N LEU A 191 2.27 15.92 -5.10
CA LEU A 191 0.84 15.61 -5.22
C LEU A 191 0.24 16.55 -6.28
N PHE A 192 -0.41 16.01 -7.26
CA PHE A 192 -1.05 16.79 -8.31
C PHE A 192 -2.52 16.45 -8.47
N LEU A 193 -3.33 17.50 -8.59
CA LEU A 193 -4.77 17.39 -8.77
C LEU A 193 -5.12 17.65 -10.22
N PHE A 194 -6.05 16.87 -10.76
CA PHE A 194 -6.59 17.03 -12.09
C PHE A 194 -8.09 16.68 -12.12
N PRO A 195 -8.84 17.06 -13.17
CA PRO A 195 -10.28 16.77 -13.20
C PRO A 195 -10.62 15.31 -13.02
N GLY A 196 -11.33 14.99 -11.93
CA GLY A 196 -11.78 13.64 -11.60
C GLY A 196 -10.71 12.70 -11.06
N GLY A 197 -9.55 13.22 -10.62
CA GLY A 197 -8.47 12.41 -10.06
C GLY A 197 -7.37 13.19 -9.37
N TYR A 198 -6.44 12.46 -8.80
CA TYR A 198 -5.21 12.98 -8.23
C TYR A 198 -4.09 11.94 -8.35
N GLY A 199 -2.86 12.37 -8.23
CA GLY A 199 -1.72 11.47 -8.27
C GLY A 199 -0.52 11.99 -7.51
N GLY A 200 0.50 11.14 -7.42
CA GLY A 200 1.80 11.44 -6.85
C GLY A 200 2.92 11.17 -7.85
N LEU A 201 4.00 11.92 -7.70
CA LEU A 201 5.24 11.74 -8.45
C LEU A 201 6.40 11.89 -7.48
N ALA A 202 7.27 10.88 -7.37
CA ALA A 202 8.45 10.92 -6.53
C ALA A 202 9.57 10.07 -7.14
N LEU A 203 10.81 10.34 -6.76
CA LEU A 203 11.93 9.47 -7.11
C LEU A 203 11.91 8.20 -6.25
N VAL A 204 12.24 7.09 -6.87
CA VAL A 204 12.61 5.82 -6.21
C VAL A 204 14.09 5.53 -6.49
N GLU A 205 14.60 4.39 -6.06
CA GLU A 205 15.98 3.98 -6.31
C GLU A 205 16.38 4.11 -7.79
N GLY A 206 17.66 4.36 -8.03
CA GLY A 206 18.20 4.54 -9.38
C GLY A 206 17.74 5.81 -10.09
N GLU A 207 17.27 6.81 -9.35
CA GLU A 207 16.75 8.09 -9.87
C GLU A 207 15.55 7.94 -10.83
N VAL A 208 14.81 6.84 -10.71
CA VAL A 208 13.59 6.60 -11.47
C VAL A 208 12.44 7.37 -10.83
N ALA A 209 11.64 8.07 -11.63
CA ALA A 209 10.44 8.74 -11.13
C ALA A 209 9.22 7.80 -11.22
N ASN A 210 8.54 7.60 -10.10
CA ASN A 210 7.30 6.85 -10.00
C ASN A 210 6.10 7.79 -10.11
N LEU A 211 5.37 7.71 -11.22
CA LEU A 211 4.09 8.36 -11.42
C LEU A 211 2.98 7.38 -11.04
N CYS A 212 2.23 7.67 -9.99
CA CYS A 212 1.09 6.85 -9.57
C CYS A 212 -0.13 7.74 -9.34
N LEU A 213 -1.29 7.35 -9.88
CA LEU A 213 -2.49 8.16 -9.80
C LEU A 213 -3.77 7.32 -9.70
N VAL A 214 -4.83 7.98 -9.29
CA VAL A 214 -6.20 7.46 -9.36
C VAL A 214 -7.07 8.44 -10.16
N VAL A 215 -8.00 7.89 -10.93
CA VAL A 215 -8.93 8.65 -11.75
C VAL A 215 -10.30 7.99 -11.75
N GLN A 216 -11.35 8.81 -11.75
CA GLN A 216 -12.72 8.31 -11.90
C GLN A 216 -12.90 7.63 -13.27
N ARG A 217 -13.55 6.46 -13.28
CA ARG A 217 -13.82 5.69 -14.50
C ARG A 217 -14.44 6.53 -15.61
N ARG A 218 -15.41 7.38 -15.26
CA ARG A 218 -16.07 8.29 -16.22
C ARG A 218 -15.09 9.27 -16.90
N ARG A 219 -14.06 9.72 -16.16
CA ARG A 219 -13.06 10.67 -16.72
C ARG A 219 -12.11 9.97 -17.67
N LEU A 220 -11.68 8.75 -17.33
CA LEU A 220 -10.88 7.93 -18.25
C LEU A 220 -11.63 7.64 -19.55
N GLN A 221 -12.91 7.32 -19.47
CA GLN A 221 -13.78 7.09 -20.63
C GLN A 221 -13.92 8.35 -21.48
N ALA A 222 -14.17 9.51 -20.85
CA ALA A 222 -14.27 10.80 -21.55
C ALA A 222 -12.96 11.21 -22.22
N ALA A 223 -11.81 10.82 -21.68
CA ALA A 223 -10.50 11.04 -22.30
C ALA A 223 -10.17 10.04 -23.43
N ALA A 224 -11.02 9.05 -23.66
CA ALA A 224 -10.80 7.98 -24.63
C ALA A 224 -9.48 7.20 -24.41
N GLY A 225 -9.05 7.06 -23.17
CA GLY A 225 -7.92 6.24 -22.78
C GLY A 225 -6.75 6.95 -22.11
N TRP A 226 -5.72 6.18 -21.80
CA TRP A 226 -4.58 6.60 -20.99
C TRP A 226 -3.76 7.74 -21.62
N THR A 227 -3.41 7.63 -22.89
CA THR A 227 -2.52 8.61 -23.57
C THR A 227 -3.12 10.00 -23.55
N ASN A 228 -4.40 10.11 -23.89
CA ASN A 228 -5.11 11.39 -23.89
C ASN A 228 -5.32 11.92 -22.46
N LEU A 229 -5.56 11.03 -21.49
CA LEU A 229 -5.66 11.41 -20.08
C LEU A 229 -4.33 12.02 -19.59
N LEU A 230 -3.20 11.37 -19.86
CA LEU A 230 -1.88 11.84 -19.47
C LEU A 230 -1.57 13.20 -20.10
N GLU A 231 -1.87 13.38 -21.38
CA GLU A 231 -1.67 14.65 -22.07
C GLU A 231 -2.57 15.75 -21.49
N ALA A 232 -3.85 15.46 -21.24
CA ALA A 232 -4.75 16.41 -20.61
C ALA A 232 -4.29 16.81 -19.19
N MET A 233 -3.73 15.88 -18.43
CA MET A 233 -3.16 16.16 -17.11
C MET A 233 -1.93 17.09 -17.21
N ARG A 234 -1.02 16.83 -18.14
CA ARG A 234 0.16 17.67 -18.37
C ARG A 234 -0.21 19.08 -18.83
N LEU A 235 -1.14 19.21 -19.76
CA LEU A 235 -1.64 20.51 -20.22
C LEU A 235 -2.42 21.26 -19.14
N GLY A 236 -3.15 20.52 -18.31
CA GLY A 236 -3.98 21.08 -17.25
C GLY A 236 -3.25 21.40 -15.94
N ASN A 237 -2.00 20.94 -15.77
CA ASN A 237 -1.19 21.18 -14.57
C ASN A 237 0.24 21.57 -14.97
N ARG A 238 0.53 22.88 -14.86
CA ARG A 238 1.81 23.46 -15.27
C ARG A 238 3.00 22.79 -14.60
N HIS A 239 2.94 22.57 -13.29
CA HIS A 239 4.05 22.00 -12.52
C HIS A 239 4.31 20.52 -12.91
N LEU A 240 3.24 19.72 -13.06
CA LEU A 240 3.38 18.36 -13.57
C LEU A 240 4.02 18.31 -14.96
N HIS A 241 3.64 19.26 -15.84
CA HIS A 241 4.27 19.39 -17.16
C HIS A 241 5.78 19.68 -17.03
N GLU A 242 6.17 20.62 -16.17
CA GLU A 242 7.57 20.97 -15.90
C GLU A 242 8.38 19.79 -15.34
N CYS A 243 7.78 18.96 -14.47
CA CYS A 243 8.42 17.75 -13.94
C CYS A 243 8.64 16.66 -15.00
N LEU A 244 7.75 16.53 -15.98
CA LEU A 244 7.80 15.45 -16.96
C LEU A 244 8.36 15.84 -18.33
N ILE A 245 8.65 17.14 -18.57
CA ILE A 245 9.11 17.62 -19.87
C ILE A 245 10.45 17.00 -20.28
N GLY A 246 10.45 16.40 -21.47
CA GLY A 246 11.63 15.72 -22.02
C GLY A 246 12.01 14.43 -21.31
N GLY A 247 11.22 13.97 -20.35
CA GLY A 247 11.34 12.64 -19.77
C GLY A 247 10.65 11.58 -20.64
N GLU A 248 11.02 10.32 -20.43
CA GLU A 248 10.53 9.18 -21.19
C GLU A 248 9.93 8.12 -20.25
N PRO A 249 8.74 7.55 -20.56
CA PRO A 249 8.20 6.44 -19.83
C PRO A 249 9.06 5.20 -20.02
N LEU A 250 9.30 4.44 -18.93
CA LEU A 250 10.07 3.21 -18.98
C LEU A 250 9.26 2.01 -19.48
N TRP A 251 7.94 2.15 -19.54
CA TRP A 251 7.02 1.14 -20.05
C TRP A 251 6.10 1.74 -21.08
N GLU A 252 5.78 0.97 -22.11
CA GLU A 252 4.86 1.39 -23.17
C GLU A 252 3.43 1.63 -22.63
N ARG A 253 3.00 0.83 -21.67
CA ARG A 253 1.67 0.92 -21.05
C ARG A 253 1.77 1.00 -19.54
N PRO A 254 0.94 1.81 -18.88
CA PRO A 254 0.91 1.84 -17.42
C PRO A 254 0.36 0.53 -16.84
N LEU A 255 0.81 0.19 -15.65
CA LEU A 255 0.10 -0.77 -14.81
C LEU A 255 -1.23 -0.15 -14.38
N ALA A 256 -2.27 -0.96 -14.34
CA ALA A 256 -3.61 -0.52 -13.96
C ALA A 256 -4.26 -1.49 -12.96
N ILE A 257 -5.10 -0.94 -12.07
CA ILE A 257 -5.92 -1.71 -11.13
C ILE A 257 -7.32 -1.08 -11.01
N SER A 258 -8.34 -1.91 -11.02
CA SER A 258 -9.75 -1.48 -10.89
C SER A 258 -10.61 -2.66 -10.40
N PRO A 259 -11.58 -2.37 -9.51
CA PRO A 259 -11.78 -1.13 -8.76
C PRO A 259 -10.74 -0.94 -7.64
N VAL A 260 -10.60 0.30 -7.15
CA VAL A 260 -9.88 0.60 -5.90
C VAL A 260 -10.91 0.95 -4.83
N PRO A 261 -11.19 0.06 -3.86
CA PRO A 261 -12.29 0.22 -2.91
C PRO A 261 -11.86 1.07 -1.70
N TYR A 262 -11.61 2.37 -1.90
CA TYR A 262 -11.23 3.28 -0.81
C TYR A 262 -12.30 3.35 0.28
N GLY A 263 -11.85 3.39 1.53
CA GLY A 263 -12.71 3.35 2.69
C GLY A 263 -13.22 1.95 3.04
N TYR A 264 -12.71 0.90 2.36
CA TYR A 264 -12.97 -0.47 2.80
C TYR A 264 -12.25 -0.73 4.13
N LEU A 265 -12.98 -1.32 5.06
CA LEU A 265 -12.48 -1.81 6.34
C LEU A 265 -13.11 -3.18 6.60
N VAL A 266 -12.29 -4.14 6.97
CA VAL A 266 -12.67 -5.53 7.14
C VAL A 266 -13.81 -5.67 8.16
N GLY A 267 -14.81 -6.47 7.82
CA GLY A 267 -15.88 -6.89 8.71
C GLY A 267 -15.73 -8.35 9.13
N GLU A 268 -16.80 -9.10 9.05
CA GLU A 268 -16.81 -10.54 9.29
C GLU A 268 -16.10 -11.30 8.15
N THR A 269 -15.18 -12.20 8.47
CA THR A 269 -14.29 -12.87 7.51
C THR A 269 -14.44 -14.39 7.47
N ARG A 270 -15.50 -14.94 8.04
CA ARG A 270 -15.74 -16.39 8.08
C ARG A 270 -14.55 -17.21 8.60
N GLY A 271 -13.74 -16.61 9.52
CA GLY A 271 -12.60 -17.25 10.18
C GLY A 271 -11.27 -17.16 9.42
N VAL A 272 -11.17 -16.38 8.32
CA VAL A 272 -9.90 -16.07 7.65
C VAL A 272 -9.32 -14.76 8.22
N TRP A 273 -8.02 -14.75 8.49
CA TRP A 273 -7.31 -13.55 8.90
C TRP A 273 -7.00 -12.69 7.65
N CYS A 274 -7.65 -11.55 7.49
CA CYS A 274 -7.41 -10.63 6.37
C CYS A 274 -6.41 -9.55 6.79
N VAL A 275 -5.32 -9.36 6.02
CA VAL A 275 -4.29 -8.35 6.29
C VAL A 275 -3.97 -7.52 5.05
N GLY A 276 -3.38 -6.33 5.25
CA GLY A 276 -3.11 -5.39 4.18
C GLY A 276 -4.39 -4.87 3.51
N ASP A 277 -4.37 -4.71 2.19
CA ASP A 277 -5.55 -4.24 1.44
C ASP A 277 -6.77 -5.19 1.56
N GLN A 278 -6.58 -6.43 2.03
CA GLN A 278 -7.68 -7.33 2.36
C GLN A 278 -8.35 -6.99 3.70
N ALA A 279 -7.69 -6.18 4.53
CA ALA A 279 -8.23 -5.69 5.79
C ALA A 279 -8.68 -4.22 5.72
N ALA A 280 -7.89 -3.34 5.11
CA ALA A 280 -8.23 -1.91 5.01
C ALA A 280 -7.61 -1.26 3.77
N VAL A 281 -8.38 -0.40 3.08
CA VAL A 281 -7.94 0.30 1.87
C VAL A 281 -8.08 1.81 2.06
N ILE A 282 -6.96 2.46 2.37
CA ILE A 282 -6.88 3.91 2.56
C ILE A 282 -6.62 4.62 1.21
N PRO A 283 -7.14 5.84 1.00
CA PRO A 283 -6.81 6.67 -0.16
C PRO A 283 -5.29 6.91 -0.31
N SER A 284 -4.78 6.75 -1.53
CA SER A 284 -3.34 6.70 -1.80
C SER A 284 -2.59 8.02 -1.53
N PHE A 285 -3.28 9.17 -1.49
CA PHE A 285 -2.63 10.46 -1.22
C PHE A 285 -2.08 10.57 0.22
N THR A 286 -2.55 9.75 1.17
CA THR A 286 -2.07 9.75 2.55
C THR A 286 -0.68 9.15 2.68
N GLY A 287 -0.30 8.23 1.77
CA GLY A 287 0.95 7.48 1.85
C GLY A 287 0.94 6.32 2.86
N ASP A 288 -0.20 6.02 3.50
CA ASP A 288 -0.28 5.07 4.62
C ASP A 288 -0.60 3.62 4.22
N GLY A 289 -0.78 3.32 2.93
CA GLY A 289 -1.17 1.97 2.50
C GLY A 289 -0.17 0.88 2.88
N MET A 290 1.14 1.16 2.82
CA MET A 290 2.18 0.20 3.19
C MET A 290 2.35 0.06 4.71
N SER A 291 2.24 1.15 5.47
CA SER A 291 2.25 1.10 6.93
C SER A 291 1.05 0.31 7.47
N ILE A 292 -0.15 0.53 6.95
CA ILE A 292 -1.34 -0.26 7.31
C ILE A 292 -1.15 -1.74 6.95
N ALA A 293 -0.54 -2.04 5.81
CA ALA A 293 -0.27 -3.41 5.41
C ALA A 293 0.65 -4.14 6.40
N MET A 294 1.74 -3.51 6.81
CA MET A 294 2.68 -4.08 7.78
C MET A 294 2.11 -4.09 9.20
N HIS A 295 1.39 -3.02 9.59
CA HIS A 295 0.71 -2.95 10.89
C HIS A 295 -0.33 -4.06 11.08
N SER A 296 -1.25 -4.21 10.11
CA SER A 296 -2.28 -5.26 10.19
C SER A 296 -1.67 -6.66 10.25
N ALA A 297 -0.54 -6.88 9.55
CA ALA A 297 0.19 -8.15 9.59
C ALA A 297 0.86 -8.39 10.95
N ALA A 298 1.53 -7.38 11.52
CA ALA A 298 2.17 -7.47 12.82
C ALA A 298 1.13 -7.71 13.93
N LEU A 299 0.01 -6.99 13.90
CA LEU A 299 -1.10 -7.16 14.84
C LEU A 299 -1.73 -8.55 14.73
N ALA A 300 -1.96 -9.04 13.48
CA ALA A 300 -2.49 -10.38 13.24
C ALA A 300 -1.56 -11.46 13.77
N ALA A 301 -0.24 -11.34 13.52
CA ALA A 301 0.74 -12.28 14.04
C ALA A 301 0.73 -12.30 15.56
N GLN A 302 0.77 -11.14 16.22
CA GLN A 302 0.75 -11.02 17.67
C GLN A 302 -0.50 -11.67 18.26
N MET A 303 -1.69 -11.25 17.79
CA MET A 303 -2.95 -11.76 18.34
C MET A 303 -3.15 -13.25 18.07
N HIS A 304 -2.67 -13.77 16.94
CA HIS A 304 -2.69 -15.20 16.64
C HIS A 304 -1.78 -15.99 17.62
N LEU A 305 -0.57 -15.50 17.89
CA LEU A 305 0.37 -16.10 18.84
C LEU A 305 -0.18 -16.08 20.28
N GLU A 306 -0.98 -15.08 20.64
CA GLU A 306 -1.69 -14.97 21.91
C GLU A 306 -2.94 -15.86 21.98
N GLY A 307 -3.28 -16.60 20.92
CA GLY A 307 -4.48 -17.43 20.86
C GLY A 307 -5.79 -16.65 20.75
N ARG A 308 -5.74 -15.38 20.34
CA ARG A 308 -6.91 -14.54 20.13
C ARG A 308 -7.67 -14.95 18.86
N SER A 309 -8.93 -14.62 18.82
CA SER A 309 -9.78 -14.92 17.67
C SER A 309 -9.62 -13.89 16.53
N VAL A 310 -9.96 -14.31 15.30
CA VAL A 310 -10.01 -13.41 14.15
C VAL A 310 -11.01 -12.27 14.34
N ASP A 311 -12.10 -12.50 15.06
CA ASP A 311 -13.10 -11.46 15.34
C ASP A 311 -12.58 -10.39 16.30
N GLU A 312 -11.75 -10.78 17.27
CA GLU A 312 -11.07 -9.82 18.14
C GLU A 312 -10.06 -8.99 17.35
N PHE A 313 -9.27 -9.64 16.49
CA PHE A 313 -8.35 -8.94 15.58
C PHE A 313 -9.11 -7.91 14.70
N ASN A 314 -10.18 -8.33 14.04
CA ASN A 314 -10.96 -7.44 13.18
C ASN A 314 -11.50 -6.22 13.95
N ARG A 315 -12.04 -6.43 15.16
CA ARG A 315 -12.54 -5.34 16.02
C ARG A 315 -11.42 -4.39 16.46
N THR A 316 -10.26 -4.93 16.86
CA THR A 316 -9.11 -4.12 17.26
C THR A 316 -8.60 -3.28 16.09
N LEU A 317 -8.39 -3.89 14.93
CA LEU A 317 -7.93 -3.20 13.74
C LEU A 317 -8.93 -2.12 13.27
N GLN A 318 -10.23 -2.41 13.34
CA GLN A 318 -11.27 -1.43 13.05
C GLN A 318 -11.19 -0.22 13.98
N ALA A 319 -11.08 -0.44 15.29
CA ALA A 319 -10.98 0.63 16.27
C ALA A 319 -9.75 1.53 16.03
N GLN A 320 -8.63 0.94 15.61
CA GLN A 320 -7.39 1.66 15.32
C GLN A 320 -7.45 2.48 14.02
N LEU A 321 -8.11 1.97 12.96
CA LEU A 321 -8.03 2.57 11.62
C LEU A 321 -9.26 3.38 11.21
N HIS A 322 -10.41 3.19 11.85
CA HIS A 322 -11.70 3.75 11.41
C HIS A 322 -11.67 5.27 11.20
N THR A 323 -11.17 6.03 12.18
CA THR A 323 -11.19 7.49 12.12
C THR A 323 -10.29 8.02 11.01
N GLY A 324 -9.05 7.55 10.92
CA GLY A 324 -8.11 7.95 9.88
C GLY A 324 -8.62 7.61 8.48
N LEU A 325 -9.21 6.42 8.34
CA LEU A 325 -9.80 5.96 7.08
C LEU A 325 -11.00 6.81 6.65
N GLN A 326 -11.88 7.21 7.59
CA GLN A 326 -13.00 8.09 7.30
C GLN A 326 -12.55 9.49 6.86
N ILE A 327 -11.59 10.09 7.58
CA ILE A 327 -11.02 11.39 7.22
C ILE A 327 -10.42 11.32 5.81
N ALA A 328 -9.53 10.36 5.56
CA ALA A 328 -8.89 10.18 4.28
C ALA A 328 -9.89 9.99 3.14
N THR A 329 -10.91 9.14 3.33
CA THR A 329 -11.90 8.84 2.29
C THR A 329 -12.79 10.06 2.00
N THR A 330 -13.18 10.82 3.01
CA THR A 330 -13.95 12.07 2.83
C THR A 330 -13.15 13.08 2.03
N LEU A 331 -11.86 13.26 2.36
CA LEU A 331 -10.96 14.14 1.60
C LEU A 331 -10.77 13.64 0.16
N SER A 332 -10.54 12.35 -0.06
CA SER A 332 -10.40 11.78 -1.41
C SER A 332 -11.62 12.05 -2.27
N ARG A 333 -12.83 11.87 -1.73
CA ARG A 333 -14.07 12.19 -2.43
C ARG A 333 -14.19 13.67 -2.78
N GLY A 334 -13.70 14.56 -1.91
CA GLY A 334 -13.62 15.99 -2.18
C GLY A 334 -12.62 16.31 -3.29
N LEU A 335 -11.40 15.79 -3.22
CA LEU A 335 -10.31 16.09 -4.15
C LEU A 335 -10.59 15.71 -5.61
N VAL A 336 -11.41 14.70 -5.87
CA VAL A 336 -11.80 14.31 -7.24
C VAL A 336 -12.91 15.19 -7.84
N THR A 337 -13.49 16.12 -7.07
CA THR A 337 -14.48 17.09 -7.56
C THR A 337 -13.79 18.33 -8.10
N ASP A 338 -14.45 19.06 -9.02
CA ASP A 338 -13.90 20.30 -9.57
C ASP A 338 -13.78 21.38 -8.48
N LEU A 339 -14.73 21.43 -7.54
CA LEU A 339 -14.70 22.38 -6.42
C LEU A 339 -13.54 22.08 -5.46
N GLY A 340 -13.41 20.81 -5.00
CA GLY A 340 -12.34 20.41 -4.10
C GLY A 340 -10.96 20.61 -4.71
N ARG A 341 -10.79 20.26 -5.99
CA ARG A 341 -9.55 20.49 -6.74
C ARG A 341 -9.16 21.99 -6.78
N SER A 342 -10.14 22.88 -6.96
CA SER A 342 -9.89 24.32 -7.02
C SER A 342 -9.61 24.93 -5.64
N LEU A 343 -10.26 24.43 -4.60
CA LEU A 343 -10.12 24.96 -3.25
C LEU A 343 -8.92 24.39 -2.48
N ALA A 344 -8.47 23.17 -2.80
CA ALA A 344 -7.40 22.52 -2.03
C ALA A 344 -6.08 23.32 -1.98
N PRO A 345 -5.55 23.86 -3.08
CA PRO A 345 -4.34 24.71 -3.02
C PRO A 345 -4.58 26.00 -2.23
N LEU A 346 -5.74 26.63 -2.37
CA LEU A 346 -6.09 27.84 -1.64
C LEU A 346 -6.19 27.56 -0.15
N ALA A 347 -6.88 26.52 0.25
CA ALA A 347 -6.98 26.08 1.65
C ALA A 347 -5.60 25.75 2.24
N SER A 348 -4.73 25.10 1.47
CA SER A 348 -3.36 24.77 1.89
C SER A 348 -2.48 26.01 2.01
N ALA A 349 -2.68 27.02 1.18
CA ALA A 349 -1.96 28.30 1.24
C ALA A 349 -2.41 29.15 2.44
N ILE A 350 -3.73 29.19 2.73
CA ILE A 350 -4.29 29.92 3.88
C ILE A 350 -3.98 29.23 5.21
N PHE A 351 -3.97 27.90 5.22
CA PHE A 351 -3.70 27.08 6.40
C PHE A 351 -2.51 26.13 6.15
N PRO A 352 -1.26 26.62 6.21
CA PRO A 352 -0.05 25.82 5.91
C PRO A 352 0.09 24.58 6.81
N GLY A 353 -0.47 24.61 8.03
CA GLY A 353 -0.55 23.45 8.91
C GLY A 353 -1.52 22.35 8.48
N GLY A 354 -2.43 22.63 7.54
CA GLY A 354 -3.48 21.70 7.11
C GLY A 354 -2.94 20.41 6.51
N MET A 355 -1.95 20.48 5.63
CA MET A 355 -1.31 19.29 5.06
C MET A 355 -0.61 18.45 6.15
N ARG A 356 0.05 19.10 7.10
CA ARG A 356 0.68 18.42 8.25
C ARG A 356 -0.35 17.77 9.16
N TRP A 357 -1.47 18.47 9.42
CA TRP A 357 -2.57 17.93 10.20
C TRP A 357 -3.20 16.71 9.51
N ILE A 358 -3.47 16.77 8.21
CA ILE A 358 -3.98 15.62 7.44
C ILE A 358 -3.00 14.46 7.54
N ALA A 359 -1.71 14.72 7.30
CA ALA A 359 -0.67 13.71 7.41
C ALA A 359 -0.61 13.08 8.81
N ALA A 360 -0.90 13.81 9.87
CA ALA A 360 -0.96 13.27 11.24
C ALA A 360 -2.28 12.53 11.53
N ALA A 361 -3.41 13.05 11.06
CA ALA A 361 -4.75 12.53 11.37
C ALA A 361 -5.10 11.22 10.64
N THR A 362 -4.40 10.89 9.55
CA THR A 362 -4.60 9.63 8.78
C THR A 362 -3.69 8.51 9.22
N ARG A 363 -2.72 8.78 10.11
CA ARG A 363 -1.72 7.80 10.57
C ARG A 363 -2.29 6.79 11.54
N ILE A 364 -1.57 5.66 11.63
CA ILE A 364 -1.80 4.68 12.67
C ILE A 364 -1.52 5.34 14.03
N PRO A 365 -2.44 5.28 14.99
CA PRO A 365 -2.21 5.87 16.33
C PRO A 365 -0.95 5.29 17.00
N GLU A 366 -0.18 6.14 17.69
CA GLU A 366 1.06 5.68 18.35
C GLU A 366 0.82 4.55 19.37
N GLY A 367 -0.29 4.59 20.12
CA GLY A 367 -0.69 3.52 21.03
C GLY A 367 -0.93 2.19 20.32
N ALA A 368 -1.46 2.20 19.08
CA ALA A 368 -1.67 1.02 18.27
C ALA A 368 -0.34 0.38 17.79
N LEU A 369 0.68 1.20 17.51
CA LEU A 369 2.02 0.70 17.17
C LEU A 369 2.65 -0.06 18.34
N ALA A 370 2.48 0.42 19.57
CA ALA A 370 2.94 -0.27 20.78
C ALA A 370 2.24 -1.62 20.98
N GLU A 371 0.93 -1.70 20.74
CA GLU A 371 0.13 -2.93 20.84
C GLU A 371 0.58 -3.98 19.81
N SER A 372 1.03 -3.58 18.64
CA SER A 372 1.55 -4.51 17.63
C SER A 372 2.96 -5.06 17.91
N GLY A 373 3.52 -4.78 19.09
CA GLY A 373 4.85 -5.24 19.52
C GLY A 373 6.02 -4.58 18.78
N THR A 374 5.77 -3.52 18.02
CA THR A 374 6.80 -2.81 17.22
C THR A 374 7.57 -1.82 18.08
N LEU A 375 6.91 -1.21 19.07
CA LEU A 375 7.54 -0.30 20.04
C LEU A 375 7.58 -0.97 21.43
N ARG A 376 8.50 -1.88 21.68
CA ARG A 376 8.96 -2.08 23.05
C ARG A 376 9.85 -0.90 23.39
N ALA A 377 9.32 -0.07 24.30
CA ALA A 377 9.95 1.05 24.96
C ALA A 377 11.47 1.14 24.79
N THR A 378 11.96 2.12 24.04
CA THR A 378 13.19 2.79 24.43
C THR A 378 12.87 3.44 25.79
N ALA A 379 13.30 2.79 26.89
CA ALA A 379 13.31 3.40 28.20
C ALA A 379 14.10 4.72 28.09
N PRO A 380 13.61 5.83 28.69
CA PRO A 380 14.42 7.03 28.77
C PRO A 380 15.66 6.74 29.59
N GLY A 381 16.82 6.82 28.95
CA GLY A 381 18.13 6.91 29.58
C GLY A 381 18.50 8.36 29.77
#